data_90ad5dcb05920881aec0947a64f91c6f
#
_entry.id   90ad5dcb05920881aec0947a64f91c6f
#
_cell.length_a   1.000
_cell.length_b   1.000
_cell.length_c   1.000
_cell.angle_alpha   90.00
_cell.angle_beta   90.00
_cell.angle_gamma   90.00
#
_symmetry.space_group_name_H-M   'P 1'
#
loop_
_entity.id
_entity.type
_entity.pdbx_description
1 polymer ?
#
loop_
_entity_poly.entity_id
_entity_poly.type
_entity_poly.pdbx_seq_one_letter_code
_entity_poly.pdbx_strand_id
1 'polypeptide(L)'
;MRRFHGNRPKTQYHAAYALSPLRRLVAGEAVTVKLRVTNTGTAAWNNAGPCAAVLGDHWYQGRTRLVSETEVAPLPAPVSPGQTVELAASISVPDRPGTYTLAWDMRAQCEWFTKPGDVLRSQRVEVVYTR
;
A
#
# COMPACT_ATOMS: atom_id res chain seq x y z
N MET A 1 -22.70 27.84 1.89
CA MET A 1 -22.69 27.15 2.08
C MET A 1 -22.26 26.48 1.89
N ARG A 2 -21.92 26.15 1.57
CA ARG A 2 -21.60 25.48 1.46
C ARG A 2 -21.26 24.76 1.38
N ARG A 3 -21.06 24.51 1.10
CA ARG A 3 -20.86 23.74 1.04
C ARG A 3 -20.19 23.05 0.94
N PHE A 4 -19.66 22.90 0.88
CA PHE A 4 -19.15 22.14 0.86
C PHE A 4 -18.85 21.36 1.10
N HIS A 5 -18.13 21.47 0.49
CA HIS A 5 -18.19 20.51 1.44
C HIS A 5 -17.93 19.06 1.09
N GLY A 6 -18.32 18.47 0.09
CA GLY A 6 -18.15 17.09 -0.28
C GLY A 6 -16.72 16.73 -0.63
N ASN A 7 -15.84 17.69 -0.78
CA ASN A 7 -14.48 17.45 -1.25
C ASN A 7 -13.50 17.07 -0.16
N ARG A 8 -13.77 17.45 1.05
CA ARG A 8 -12.79 17.28 2.13
C ARG A 8 -12.38 15.84 2.42
N PRO A 9 -13.31 14.87 2.45
CA PRO A 9 -12.91 13.50 2.78
C PRO A 9 -11.91 12.90 1.81
N LYS A 10 -11.88 13.34 0.56
CA LYS A 10 -11.00 12.77 -0.45
C LYS A 10 -9.53 13.04 -0.19
N THR A 11 -9.21 14.18 0.45
CA THR A 11 -7.82 14.55 0.71
C THR A 11 -7.41 14.29 2.13
N GLN A 12 -8.34 13.87 3.00
CA GLN A 12 -8.06 13.64 4.39
C GLN A 12 -7.02 12.56 4.57
N TYR A 13 -7.19 11.43 3.91
CA TYR A 13 -6.25 10.33 3.93
C TYR A 13 -5.70 10.12 2.53
N HIS A 14 -4.44 10.48 2.34
CA HIS A 14 -3.79 10.40 1.05
C HIS A 14 -2.30 10.14 1.25
N ALA A 15 -1.71 9.35 0.38
CA ALA A 15 -0.31 8.96 0.52
C ALA A 15 0.39 8.99 -0.83
N ALA A 16 1.67 9.31 -0.80
CA ALA A 16 2.55 9.16 -1.94
C ALA A 16 3.59 8.12 -1.62
N TYR A 17 3.94 7.27 -2.57
CA TYR A 17 4.83 6.14 -2.36
C TYR A 17 6.06 6.27 -3.26
N ALA A 18 7.24 6.14 -2.66
CA ALA A 18 8.50 6.04 -3.41
C ALA A 18 8.90 4.58 -3.38
N LEU A 19 8.85 3.94 -4.54
CA LEU A 19 9.00 2.50 -4.67
C LEU A 19 10.40 2.13 -5.15
N SER A 20 10.88 0.98 -4.67
CA SER A 20 12.10 0.36 -5.20
C SER A 20 11.72 -0.65 -6.27
N PRO A 21 12.51 -0.76 -7.33
CA PRO A 21 12.20 -1.74 -8.37
C PRO A 21 12.21 -3.17 -7.81
N LEU A 22 11.22 -3.96 -8.22
CA LEU A 22 11.15 -5.38 -7.92
C LEU A 22 11.08 -6.09 -9.26
N ARG A 23 12.10 -6.88 -9.58
CA ARG A 23 12.15 -7.49 -10.90
C ARG A 23 11.56 -8.87 -10.92
N ARG A 24 12.12 -9.74 -10.11
CA ARG A 24 11.80 -11.16 -10.17
C ARG A 24 11.81 -11.71 -8.77
N LEU A 25 10.74 -12.35 -8.39
CA LEU A 25 10.60 -12.94 -7.06
C LEU A 25 10.29 -14.41 -7.20
N VAL A 26 10.60 -15.18 -6.14
CA VAL A 26 10.37 -16.62 -6.16
C VAL A 26 9.00 -16.91 -5.55
N ALA A 27 8.24 -17.78 -6.21
CA ALA A 27 6.90 -18.16 -5.79
C ALA A 27 6.92 -18.67 -4.34
N GLY A 28 6.00 -18.17 -3.54
CA GLY A 28 5.85 -18.59 -2.14
C GLY A 28 6.86 -18.01 -1.18
N GLU A 29 7.78 -17.17 -1.65
CA GLU A 29 8.84 -16.62 -0.81
C GLU A 29 8.30 -15.48 0.04
N ALA A 30 8.88 -15.30 1.23
CA ALA A 30 8.64 -14.12 2.05
C ALA A 30 9.80 -13.15 1.83
N VAL A 31 9.49 -11.91 1.50
CA VAL A 31 10.50 -10.92 1.14
C VAL A 31 10.24 -9.63 1.91
N THR A 32 11.32 -8.98 2.36
CA THR A 32 11.22 -7.65 2.97
C THR A 32 11.57 -6.60 1.92
N VAL A 33 10.67 -5.65 1.74
CA VAL A 33 10.83 -4.57 0.77
C VAL A 33 10.79 -3.24 1.52
N LYS A 34 11.77 -2.38 1.27
CA LYS A 34 11.77 -1.05 1.87
C LYS A 34 11.17 -0.05 0.91
N LEU A 35 10.33 0.83 1.44
CA LEU A 35 9.77 1.92 0.66
C LEU A 35 9.52 3.11 1.55
N ARG A 36 9.39 4.27 0.94
CA ARG A 36 9.07 5.50 1.65
C ARG A 36 7.65 5.92 1.35
N VAL A 37 6.92 6.30 2.39
CA VAL A 37 5.54 6.71 2.26
C VAL A 37 5.40 8.09 2.88
N THR A 38 4.81 9.01 2.14
CA THR A 38 4.59 10.39 2.58
C THR A 38 3.10 10.60 2.81
N ASN A 39 2.78 11.20 3.95
CA ASN A 39 1.40 11.61 4.23
C ASN A 39 1.11 12.90 3.46
N THR A 40 0.39 12.78 2.36
CA THR A 40 0.03 13.92 1.52
C THR A 40 -1.40 14.39 1.78
N GLY A 41 -2.05 13.83 2.81
CA GLY A 41 -3.40 14.24 3.20
C GLY A 41 -3.39 15.31 4.26
N THR A 42 -4.54 15.53 4.86
CA THR A 42 -4.72 16.55 5.88
C THR A 42 -4.90 15.95 7.28
N ALA A 43 -5.08 14.63 7.39
CA ALA A 43 -5.24 13.96 8.68
C ALA A 43 -3.98 13.21 9.04
N ALA A 44 -3.62 13.23 10.32
CA ALA A 44 -2.50 12.42 10.82
C ALA A 44 -2.86 10.95 10.79
N TRP A 45 -1.84 10.09 10.61
CA TRP A 45 -2.02 8.65 10.63
C TRP A 45 -1.67 8.16 12.03
N ASN A 46 -2.65 7.58 12.72
CA ASN A 46 -2.44 7.02 14.06
C ASN A 46 -1.88 5.61 13.95
N ASN A 47 -0.97 5.26 14.84
CA ASN A 47 -0.36 3.94 14.84
C ASN A 47 -0.82 3.05 15.98
N ALA A 48 -1.93 3.40 16.62
CA ALA A 48 -2.47 2.64 17.75
C ALA A 48 -3.97 2.53 17.65
N GLY A 49 -4.53 1.55 18.34
CA GLY A 49 -5.97 1.34 18.37
C GLY A 49 -6.43 0.31 17.35
N PRO A 50 -7.74 -0.02 17.37
CA PRO A 50 -8.27 -1.11 16.54
C PRO A 50 -8.13 -0.89 15.04
N CYS A 51 -8.14 0.35 14.58
CA CYS A 51 -8.03 0.67 13.16
C CYS A 51 -6.83 1.55 12.92
N ALA A 52 -5.69 1.18 13.52
CA ALA A 52 -4.44 1.90 13.32
C ALA A 52 -4.05 1.91 11.86
N ALA A 53 -3.35 2.95 11.44
CA ALA A 53 -2.88 3.05 10.07
C ALA A 53 -1.78 2.02 9.82
N VAL A 54 -1.85 1.34 8.69
CA VAL A 54 -0.87 0.33 8.28
C VAL A 54 -0.68 0.41 6.78
N LEU A 55 0.50 -0.03 6.33
CA LEU A 55 0.75 -0.20 4.90
C LEU A 55 0.26 -1.57 4.49
N GLY A 56 -0.44 -1.63 3.37
CA GLY A 56 -0.90 -2.88 2.81
C GLY A 56 -0.45 -3.08 1.38
N ASP A 57 -0.61 -4.30 0.88
CA ASP A 57 -0.36 -4.63 -0.50
C ASP A 57 -1.58 -5.26 -1.13
N HIS A 58 -1.68 -5.09 -2.45
CA HIS A 58 -2.70 -5.75 -3.26
C HIS A 58 -1.96 -6.42 -4.41
N TRP A 59 -2.15 -7.72 -4.54
CA TRP A 59 -1.55 -8.47 -5.63
C TRP A 59 -2.61 -8.78 -6.67
N TYR A 60 -2.32 -8.44 -7.93
CA TYR A 60 -3.21 -8.74 -9.04
C TYR A 60 -2.50 -9.65 -10.01
N GLN A 61 -3.18 -10.69 -10.47
CA GLN A 61 -2.71 -11.49 -11.57
C GLN A 61 -3.00 -10.71 -12.85
N GLY A 62 -1.97 -10.47 -13.65
CA GLY A 62 -2.11 -9.51 -14.72
C GLY A 62 -2.33 -8.13 -14.16
N ARG A 63 -3.39 -7.45 -14.59
CA ARG A 63 -3.65 -6.06 -14.20
C ARG A 63 -4.84 -5.89 -13.28
N THR A 64 -5.80 -6.82 -13.35
CA THR A 64 -7.10 -6.54 -12.74
C THR A 64 -7.62 -7.62 -11.81
N ARG A 65 -7.05 -8.82 -11.88
CA ARG A 65 -7.56 -9.94 -11.08
C ARG A 65 -6.89 -9.96 -9.72
N LEU A 66 -7.61 -9.49 -8.71
CA LEU A 66 -7.09 -9.47 -7.34
C LEU A 66 -6.92 -10.90 -6.82
N VAL A 67 -5.73 -11.21 -6.32
CA VAL A 67 -5.43 -12.52 -5.75
C VAL A 67 -5.15 -12.46 -4.27
N SER A 68 -4.69 -11.33 -3.73
CA SER A 68 -4.52 -11.19 -2.29
C SER A 68 -4.40 -9.73 -1.89
N GLU A 69 -4.76 -9.46 -0.63
CA GLU A 69 -4.58 -8.17 0.03
C GLU A 69 -4.12 -8.46 1.43
N THR A 70 -3.02 -7.85 1.85
CA THR A 70 -2.53 -8.07 3.21
C THR A 70 -1.99 -6.78 3.80
N GLU A 71 -1.89 -6.77 5.13
CA GLU A 71 -1.20 -5.72 5.86
C GLU A 71 0.26 -6.15 5.99
N VAL A 72 1.18 -5.29 5.56
CA VAL A 72 2.58 -5.70 5.44
C VAL A 72 3.54 -4.88 6.30
N ALA A 73 3.10 -3.73 6.82
CA ALA A 73 3.97 -2.94 7.70
C ALA A 73 3.13 -2.04 8.60
N PRO A 74 3.26 -2.19 9.92
CA PRO A 74 2.68 -1.21 10.84
C PRO A 74 3.53 0.06 10.83
N LEU A 75 2.95 1.15 11.31
CA LEU A 75 3.70 2.39 11.46
C LEU A 75 4.46 2.37 12.77
N PRO A 76 5.74 2.74 12.80
CA PRO A 76 6.50 2.81 14.05
C PRO A 76 6.08 3.96 14.95
N ALA A 77 5.45 4.99 14.38
CA ALA A 77 5.00 6.17 15.12
C ALA A 77 3.91 6.85 14.28
N PRO A 78 3.12 7.75 14.89
CA PRO A 78 2.15 8.53 14.11
C PRO A 78 2.85 9.33 13.03
N VAL A 79 2.17 9.52 11.89
CA VAL A 79 2.73 10.26 10.76
C VAL A 79 1.86 11.46 10.48
N SER A 80 2.42 12.66 10.65
CA SER A 80 1.69 13.90 10.44
C SER A 80 1.64 14.26 8.96
N PRO A 81 0.67 15.11 8.55
CA PRO A 81 0.66 15.61 7.18
C PRO A 81 2.01 16.20 6.78
N GLY A 82 2.49 15.83 5.60
CA GLY A 82 3.77 16.27 5.08
C GLY A 82 4.97 15.43 5.50
N GLN A 83 4.78 14.55 6.45
CA GLN A 83 5.87 13.73 6.97
C GLN A 83 6.06 12.48 6.12
N THR A 84 7.31 12.06 5.96
CA THR A 84 7.67 10.83 5.24
C THR A 84 8.20 9.81 6.24
N VAL A 85 7.81 8.56 6.06
CA VAL A 85 8.29 7.44 6.87
C VAL A 85 8.85 6.36 5.95
N GLU A 86 9.97 5.75 6.38
CA GLU A 86 10.51 4.58 5.70
C GLU A 86 9.95 3.34 6.38
N LEU A 87 9.41 2.43 5.57
CA LEU A 87 8.78 1.21 6.07
C LEU A 87 9.46 0.00 5.46
N ALA A 88 9.61 -1.05 6.26
CA ALA A 88 10.07 -2.36 5.81
C ALA A 88 8.85 -3.26 5.72
N ALA A 89 8.40 -3.52 4.50
CA ALA A 89 7.19 -4.30 4.26
C ALA A 89 7.55 -5.77 4.10
N SER A 90 6.87 -6.63 4.86
CA SER A 90 7.04 -8.08 4.74
C SER A 90 5.95 -8.58 3.79
N ILE A 91 6.34 -8.95 2.58
CA ILE A 91 5.39 -9.41 1.58
C ILE A 91 5.49 -10.91 1.37
N SER A 92 4.35 -11.53 1.08
CA SER A 92 4.27 -12.95 0.74
C SER A 92 4.03 -13.05 -0.76
N VAL A 93 5.01 -13.61 -1.46
CA VAL A 93 4.93 -13.74 -2.92
C VAL A 93 3.90 -14.80 -3.28
N PRO A 94 3.05 -14.58 -4.29
CA PRO A 94 2.10 -15.62 -4.70
C PRO A 94 2.77 -16.95 -5.00
N ASP A 95 2.03 -18.04 -4.78
CA ASP A 95 2.55 -19.40 -4.90
C ASP A 95 2.74 -19.85 -6.33
N ARG A 96 2.15 -19.18 -7.29
CA ARG A 96 2.20 -19.57 -8.69
C ARG A 96 3.04 -18.60 -9.51
N PRO A 97 3.92 -19.11 -10.37
CA PRO A 97 4.66 -18.23 -11.27
C PRO A 97 3.73 -17.49 -12.22
N GLY A 98 4.17 -16.35 -12.67
CA GLY A 98 3.44 -15.53 -13.63
C GLY A 98 3.80 -14.07 -13.49
N THR A 99 3.13 -13.24 -14.26
CA THR A 99 3.30 -11.80 -14.19
C THR A 99 2.20 -11.23 -13.32
N TYR A 100 2.59 -10.46 -12.31
CA TYR A 100 1.69 -9.87 -11.36
C TYR A 100 1.86 -8.37 -11.31
N THR A 101 0.83 -7.69 -10.82
CA THR A 101 0.91 -6.29 -10.45
C THR A 101 0.82 -6.21 -8.94
N LEU A 102 1.84 -5.62 -8.33
CA LEU A 102 1.87 -5.38 -6.89
C LEU A 102 1.55 -3.92 -6.66
N ALA A 103 0.47 -3.64 -5.98
CA ALA A 103 0.02 -2.28 -5.70
C ALA A 103 0.11 -2.02 -4.19
N TRP A 104 0.47 -0.81 -3.84
CA TRP A 104 0.64 -0.39 -2.45
C TRP A 104 -0.50 0.53 -2.06
N ASP A 105 -0.98 0.40 -0.83
CA ASP A 105 -2.08 1.21 -0.33
C ASP A 105 -1.99 1.29 1.18
N MET A 106 -2.19 2.47 1.73
CA MET A 106 -2.33 2.61 3.18
C MET A 106 -3.76 2.30 3.56
N ARG A 107 -3.93 1.87 4.80
CA ARG A 107 -5.24 1.62 5.37
C ARG A 107 -5.30 2.35 6.70
N ALA A 108 -6.35 3.13 6.91
CA ALA A 108 -6.60 3.82 8.18
C ALA A 108 -8.11 3.87 8.41
N GLN A 109 -8.51 3.95 9.68
CA GLN A 109 -9.92 3.91 10.04
C GLN A 109 -10.60 2.65 9.49
N CYS A 110 -9.82 1.55 9.37
CA CYS A 110 -10.27 0.27 8.82
C CYS A 110 -10.71 0.34 7.35
N GLU A 111 -10.21 1.33 6.61
CA GLU A 111 -10.52 1.49 5.20
C GLU A 111 -9.26 1.77 4.40
N TRP A 112 -9.21 1.21 3.20
CA TRP A 112 -8.12 1.52 2.28
C TRP A 112 -8.21 2.97 1.83
N PHE A 113 -7.06 3.62 1.65
CA PHE A 113 -7.01 5.01 1.19
C PHE A 113 -7.56 5.13 -0.23
N THR A 114 -7.27 4.15 -1.08
CA THR A 114 -7.69 4.15 -2.47
C THR A 114 -9.12 3.64 -2.56
N LYS A 115 -9.98 4.40 -3.18
CA LYS A 115 -11.37 4.04 -3.37
C LYS A 115 -11.58 3.42 -4.74
N PRO A 116 -12.69 2.70 -4.98
CA PRO A 116 -12.97 2.15 -6.30
C PRO A 116 -12.86 3.23 -7.38
N GLY A 117 -12.13 2.92 -8.43
CA GLY A 117 -11.90 3.86 -9.51
C GLY A 117 -10.63 4.67 -9.39
N ASP A 118 -10.00 4.70 -8.23
CA ASP A 118 -8.72 5.39 -8.06
C ASP A 118 -7.59 4.55 -8.67
N VAL A 119 -6.50 5.24 -8.99
CA VAL A 119 -5.31 4.58 -9.54
C VAL A 119 -4.35 4.26 -8.39
N LEU A 120 -4.06 2.99 -8.22
CA LEU A 120 -3.11 2.54 -7.22
C LEU A 120 -1.67 2.72 -7.72
N ARG A 121 -0.78 3.09 -6.80
CA ARG A 121 0.64 3.09 -7.10
C ARG A 121 1.10 1.63 -7.17
N SER A 122 1.55 1.20 -8.33
CA SER A 122 1.82 -0.21 -8.56
C SER A 122 3.11 -0.44 -9.32
N GLN A 123 3.57 -1.68 -9.26
CA GLN A 123 4.74 -2.11 -10.00
C GLN A 123 4.50 -3.52 -10.52
N ARG A 124 5.11 -3.80 -11.66
CA ARG A 124 5.00 -5.12 -12.29
C ARG A 124 6.07 -6.03 -11.70
N VAL A 125 5.68 -7.25 -11.37
CA VAL A 125 6.57 -8.22 -10.75
C VAL A 125 6.44 -9.55 -11.51
N GLU A 126 7.57 -10.14 -11.84
CA GLU A 126 7.58 -11.47 -12.40
C GLU A 126 7.88 -12.47 -11.30
N VAL A 127 7.02 -13.47 -11.16
CA VAL A 127 7.17 -14.52 -10.13
C VAL A 127 7.58 -15.79 -10.84
N VAL A 128 8.66 -16.41 -10.35
CA VAL A 128 9.27 -17.61 -10.93
C VAL A 128 9.40 -18.68 -9.88
N TYR A 129 9.62 -19.95 -10.29
CA TYR A 129 9.83 -21.03 -9.34
C TYR A 129 11.19 -20.93 -8.67
N THR A 130 12.23 -20.57 -9.43
CA THR A 130 13.59 -20.45 -8.90
C THR A 130 14.26 -19.27 -9.57
N ARG A 131 15.28 -18.76 -8.94
CA ARG A 131 16.06 -17.65 -9.53
C ARG A 131 16.96 -18.13 -10.65
#